data_aa0bd0718b87e4a1291fd26849c77f50
#
_entry.id   aa0bd0718b87e4a1291fd26849c77f50
#
_cell.length_a   1.000
_cell.length_b   1.000
_cell.length_c   1.000
_cell.angle_alpha   90.00
_cell.angle_beta   90.00
_cell.angle_gamma   90.00
#
_symmetry.space_group_name_H-M   'P 1'
#
loop_
_entity.id
_entity.type
_entity.pdbx_description
1 polymer ?
#
loop_
_entity_poly.entity_id
_entity_poly.type
_entity_poly.pdbx_seq_one_letter_code
_entity_poly.pdbx_strand_id
1 'polypeptide(L)'
;MGSLSAAHLSALRVLVARLPLDEINWALTGSTAHLLQGVPVEPHDIDVQTDEAGAWRAAEALAAYCASPPRWTESQKMRSLLGSYAIEGIEIELIGALQKREPNGSWGTPADPAEQRRVVGIEDLAVPVLTLEYEAVAYAEIGRHERAELLREHCGRPHL
;
A
#
# COMPACT_ATOMS: atom_id res chain seq x y z
N MET A 1 6.84 -18.94 -7.51
CA MET A 1 6.07 -18.49 -6.35
C MET A 1 6.91 -17.58 -5.46
N GLY A 2 6.40 -16.40 -5.15
CA GLY A 2 7.12 -15.44 -4.35
C GLY A 2 7.16 -15.79 -2.86
N SER A 3 8.13 -15.24 -2.17
CA SER A 3 8.22 -15.34 -0.72
C SER A 3 8.80 -14.04 -0.17
N LEU A 4 8.49 -13.74 1.09
CA LEU A 4 9.07 -12.59 1.75
C LEU A 4 10.52 -12.88 2.12
N SER A 5 11.40 -11.92 1.83
CA SER A 5 12.78 -12.00 2.30
C SER A 5 12.86 -11.56 3.76
N ALA A 6 13.98 -11.86 4.41
CA ALA A 6 14.24 -11.40 5.77
C ALA A 6 14.22 -9.86 5.80
N ALA A 7 14.73 -9.20 4.75
CA ALA A 7 14.72 -7.74 4.67
C ALA A 7 13.30 -7.18 4.58
N HIS A 8 12.41 -7.82 3.79
CA HIS A 8 11.01 -7.41 3.74
C HIS A 8 10.35 -7.53 5.12
N LEU A 9 10.60 -8.64 5.81
CA LEU A 9 10.00 -8.84 7.13
C LEU A 9 10.51 -7.81 8.13
N SER A 10 11.81 -7.51 8.10
CA SER A 10 12.38 -6.46 8.96
C SER A 10 11.77 -5.10 8.67
N ALA A 11 11.60 -4.77 7.39
CA ALA A 11 10.97 -3.50 7.00
C ALA A 11 9.51 -3.44 7.49
N LEU A 12 8.76 -4.54 7.37
CA LEU A 12 7.39 -4.59 7.87
C LEU A 12 7.32 -4.40 9.38
N ARG A 13 8.28 -4.96 10.13
CA ARG A 13 8.35 -4.74 11.58
C ARG A 13 8.52 -3.26 11.93
N VAL A 14 9.37 -2.56 11.20
CA VAL A 14 9.56 -1.12 11.40
C VAL A 14 8.27 -0.37 11.10
N LEU A 15 7.64 -0.67 9.97
CA LEU A 15 6.40 0.00 9.58
C LEU A 15 5.30 -0.19 10.61
N VAL A 16 5.07 -1.43 11.06
CA VAL A 16 4.02 -1.71 12.04
C VAL A 16 4.32 -1.00 13.37
N ALA A 17 5.58 -0.96 13.78
CA ALA A 17 5.97 -0.30 15.03
C ALA A 17 5.86 1.21 14.95
N ARG A 18 6.19 1.80 13.80
CA ARG A 18 6.23 3.26 13.63
C ARG A 18 4.91 3.86 13.18
N LEU A 19 4.01 3.06 12.64
CA LEU A 19 2.74 3.53 12.08
C LEU A 19 1.57 2.86 12.81
N PRO A 20 1.30 3.22 14.09
CA PRO A 20 0.18 2.59 14.81
C PRO A 20 -1.15 2.96 14.16
N LEU A 21 -2.01 1.95 13.95
CA LEU A 21 -3.27 2.13 13.21
C LEU A 21 -4.28 3.04 13.89
N ASP A 22 -4.18 3.21 15.21
CA ASP A 22 -5.05 4.14 15.94
C ASP A 22 -4.64 5.61 15.77
N GLU A 23 -3.48 5.86 15.18
CA GLU A 23 -2.97 7.22 14.94
C GLU A 23 -2.79 7.53 13.46
N ILE A 24 -2.48 6.52 12.66
CA ILE A 24 -2.19 6.70 11.22
C ILE A 24 -3.05 5.73 10.43
N ASN A 25 -3.85 6.26 9.52
CA ASN A 25 -4.74 5.47 8.67
C ASN A 25 -3.96 4.99 7.45
N TRP A 26 -3.51 3.74 7.49
CA TRP A 26 -2.69 3.20 6.39
C TRP A 26 -3.00 1.73 6.12
N ALA A 27 -2.58 1.28 4.95
CA ALA A 27 -2.59 -0.13 4.57
C ALA A 27 -1.58 -0.35 3.46
N LEU A 28 -1.06 -1.57 3.37
CA LEU A 28 -0.21 -1.94 2.25
C LEU A 28 -1.05 -2.15 1.00
N THR A 29 -0.45 -1.81 -0.15
CA THR A 29 -0.97 -2.12 -1.47
C THR A 29 0.18 -2.73 -2.28
N GLY A 30 -0.08 -3.16 -3.52
CA GLY A 30 0.96 -3.67 -4.42
C GLY A 30 1.41 -5.09 -4.11
N SER A 31 2.55 -5.47 -4.69
CA SER A 31 3.00 -6.87 -4.70
C SER A 31 3.17 -7.49 -3.30
N THR A 32 3.72 -6.74 -2.35
CA THR A 32 3.89 -7.26 -1.01
C THR A 32 2.54 -7.52 -0.34
N ALA A 33 1.58 -6.61 -0.50
CA ALA A 33 0.23 -6.80 0.03
C ALA A 33 -0.46 -8.00 -0.62
N HIS A 34 -0.27 -8.17 -1.92
CA HIS A 34 -0.87 -9.29 -2.65
C HIS A 34 -0.27 -10.63 -2.19
N LEU A 35 1.05 -10.68 -2.03
CA LEU A 35 1.70 -11.89 -1.54
C LEU A 35 1.22 -12.25 -0.13
N LEU A 36 1.08 -11.28 0.75
CA LEU A 36 0.60 -11.52 2.11
C LEU A 36 -0.82 -12.10 2.13
N GLN A 37 -1.58 -11.89 1.07
CA GLN A 37 -2.94 -12.40 0.93
C GLN A 37 -3.01 -13.68 0.08
N GLY A 38 -1.86 -14.32 -0.17
CA GLY A 38 -1.81 -15.61 -0.82
C GLY A 38 -1.67 -15.59 -2.33
N VAL A 39 -1.50 -14.41 -2.94
CA VAL A 39 -1.32 -14.32 -4.40
C VAL A 39 0.13 -14.70 -4.74
N PRO A 40 0.37 -15.59 -5.72
CA PRO A 40 1.73 -16.04 -6.04
C PRO A 40 2.47 -15.03 -6.92
N VAL A 41 2.91 -13.94 -6.30
CA VAL A 41 3.67 -12.87 -6.96
C VAL A 41 4.99 -12.67 -6.22
N GLU A 42 5.97 -12.05 -6.90
CA GLU A 42 7.22 -11.67 -6.27
C GLU A 42 7.06 -10.32 -5.60
N PRO A 43 7.39 -10.21 -4.30
CA PRO A 43 7.36 -8.92 -3.64
C PRO A 43 8.57 -8.08 -4.08
N HIS A 44 8.32 -6.82 -4.37
CA HIS A 44 9.38 -5.86 -4.71
C HIS A 44 9.44 -4.79 -3.64
N ASP A 45 9.06 -3.57 -3.98
CA ASP A 45 8.97 -2.49 -3.02
C ASP A 45 7.76 -2.70 -2.11
N ILE A 46 7.76 -2.03 -0.98
CA ILE A 46 6.60 -2.03 -0.10
C ILE A 46 5.85 -0.72 -0.34
N ASP A 47 4.59 -0.82 -0.77
CA ASP A 47 3.76 0.34 -1.06
C ASP A 47 2.78 0.56 0.10
N VAL A 48 2.83 1.75 0.69
CA VAL A 48 1.99 2.16 1.81
C VAL A 48 1.00 3.21 1.35
N GLN A 49 -0.29 2.91 1.41
CA GLN A 49 -1.33 3.88 1.08
C GLN A 49 -1.88 4.48 2.37
N THR A 50 -2.14 5.79 2.37
CA THR A 50 -2.62 6.52 3.55
C THR A 50 -3.48 7.71 3.10
N ASP A 51 -4.10 8.40 4.05
CA ASP A 51 -4.78 9.67 3.77
C ASP A 51 -3.80 10.83 3.90
N GLU A 52 -4.26 12.05 3.70
CA GLU A 52 -3.38 13.22 3.72
C GLU A 52 -2.72 13.41 5.09
N ALA A 53 -3.49 13.36 6.16
CA ALA A 53 -2.96 13.50 7.51
C ALA A 53 -1.96 12.38 7.82
N GLY A 54 -2.28 11.16 7.39
CA GLY A 54 -1.40 10.00 7.56
C GLY A 54 -0.08 10.16 6.85
N ALA A 55 -0.07 10.78 5.67
CA ALA A 55 1.17 11.01 4.92
C ALA A 55 2.13 11.89 5.72
N TRP A 56 1.64 12.96 6.31
CA TRP A 56 2.49 13.85 7.10
C TRP A 56 2.94 13.23 8.41
N ARG A 57 2.08 12.47 9.08
CA ARG A 57 2.43 11.75 10.30
C ARG A 57 3.44 10.64 10.02
N ALA A 58 3.25 9.91 8.94
CA ALA A 58 4.21 8.88 8.52
C ALA A 58 5.55 9.48 8.18
N ALA A 59 5.57 10.66 7.53
CA ALA A 59 6.80 11.35 7.22
C ALA A 59 7.61 11.67 8.48
N GLU A 60 6.94 12.09 9.54
CA GLU A 60 7.62 12.33 10.83
C GLU A 60 8.11 11.01 11.44
N ALA A 61 7.25 10.00 11.47
CA ALA A 61 7.56 8.71 12.09
C ALA A 61 8.71 7.99 11.39
N LEU A 62 8.84 8.17 10.07
CA LEU A 62 9.85 7.50 9.26
C LEU A 62 10.99 8.42 8.85
N ALA A 63 11.14 9.58 9.49
CA ALA A 63 12.12 10.58 9.08
C ALA A 63 13.55 10.03 8.97
N ALA A 64 13.92 9.10 9.86
CA ALA A 64 15.25 8.50 9.86
C ALA A 64 15.53 7.67 8.61
N TYR A 65 14.51 7.27 7.88
CA TYR A 65 14.62 6.42 6.70
C TYR A 65 14.32 7.17 5.40
N CYS A 66 14.15 8.48 5.48
CA CYS A 66 13.65 9.28 4.34
C CYS A 66 14.65 9.35 3.20
N ALA A 67 14.20 9.02 1.99
CA ALA A 67 14.93 9.26 0.75
C ALA A 67 14.36 10.49 0.04
N SER A 68 13.02 10.64 0.05
CA SER A 68 12.34 11.79 -0.54
C SER A 68 11.06 12.05 0.25
N PRO A 69 10.89 13.24 0.88
CA PRO A 69 9.68 13.51 1.67
C PRO A 69 8.43 13.60 0.80
N PRO A 70 7.24 13.45 1.38
CA PRO A 70 6.00 13.53 0.61
C PRO A 70 5.85 14.88 -0.09
N ARG A 71 5.42 14.84 -1.34
CA ARG A 71 5.06 16.03 -2.09
C ARG A 71 3.96 15.67 -3.09
N TRP A 72 3.16 16.66 -3.45
CA TRP A 72 2.08 16.45 -4.40
C TRP A 72 2.65 16.13 -5.78
N THR A 73 2.16 15.03 -6.35
CA THR A 73 2.54 14.55 -7.67
C THR A 73 1.25 14.33 -8.46
N GLU A 74 1.23 14.79 -9.70
CA GLU A 74 0.03 14.79 -10.50
C GLU A 74 0.33 14.30 -11.93
N SER A 75 -0.58 13.46 -12.44
CA SER A 75 -0.57 13.02 -13.84
C SER A 75 -1.95 13.31 -14.41
N GLN A 76 -2.18 12.91 -15.66
CA GLN A 76 -3.50 13.08 -16.27
C GLN A 76 -4.58 12.28 -15.54
N LYS A 77 -4.23 11.14 -14.95
CA LYS A 77 -5.20 10.21 -14.37
C LYS A 77 -5.25 10.25 -12.86
N MET A 78 -4.16 10.58 -12.19
CA MET A 78 -4.06 10.45 -10.74
C MET A 78 -3.24 11.56 -10.12
N ARG A 79 -3.51 11.80 -8.84
CA ARG A 79 -2.77 12.75 -8.01
C ARG A 79 -2.60 12.16 -6.63
N SER A 80 -1.45 12.38 -6.01
CA SER A 80 -1.19 11.90 -4.66
C SER A 80 -0.03 12.64 -3.99
N LEU A 81 0.04 12.54 -2.67
CA LEU A 81 1.23 12.89 -1.90
C LEU A 81 2.17 11.69 -1.95
N LEU A 82 3.31 11.85 -2.59
CA LEU A 82 4.22 10.74 -2.85
C LEU A 82 5.56 10.98 -2.15
N GLY A 83 5.96 10.02 -1.31
CA GLY A 83 7.25 10.03 -0.65
C GLY A 83 7.94 8.69 -0.77
N SER A 84 9.25 8.65 -0.58
CA SER A 84 9.98 7.40 -0.60
C SER A 84 10.96 7.30 0.57
N TYR A 85 11.12 6.07 1.05
CA TYR A 85 11.90 5.72 2.23
C TYR A 85 12.66 4.45 1.94
N ALA A 86 13.74 4.21 2.67
CA ALA A 86 14.48 2.96 2.54
C ALA A 86 14.67 2.36 3.93
N ILE A 87 14.19 1.12 4.10
CA ILE A 87 14.31 0.39 5.36
C ILE A 87 14.91 -0.98 5.06
N GLU A 88 16.05 -1.28 5.64
CA GLU A 88 16.75 -2.55 5.42
C GLU A 88 17.01 -2.83 3.94
N GLY A 89 17.29 -1.77 3.17
CA GLY A 89 17.50 -1.91 1.73
C GLY A 89 16.24 -2.07 0.91
N ILE A 90 15.07 -2.10 1.52
CA ILE A 90 13.79 -2.19 0.82
C ILE A 90 13.24 -0.78 0.61
N GLU A 91 12.85 -0.47 -0.62
CA GLU A 91 12.21 0.82 -0.90
C GLU A 91 10.76 0.78 -0.41
N ILE A 92 10.40 1.84 0.32
CA ILE A 92 9.02 2.04 0.78
C ILE A 92 8.48 3.24 0.01
N GLU A 93 7.39 3.03 -0.72
CA GLU A 93 6.69 4.12 -1.38
C GLU A 93 5.48 4.51 -0.54
N LEU A 94 5.40 5.78 -0.16
CA LEU A 94 4.29 6.29 0.63
C LEU A 94 3.37 7.06 -0.30
N ILE A 95 2.10 6.63 -0.38
CA ILE A 95 1.10 7.16 -1.31
C ILE A 95 -0.05 7.73 -0.50
N GLY A 96 -0.10 9.05 -0.34
CA GLY A 96 -1.13 9.71 0.46
C GLY A 96 -2.20 10.38 -0.38
N ALA A 97 -3.43 10.34 0.11
CA ALA A 97 -4.57 11.06 -0.47
C ALA A 97 -4.74 10.82 -1.96
N LEU A 98 -4.63 9.56 -2.39
CA LEU A 98 -4.71 9.20 -3.80
C LEU A 98 -6.08 9.57 -4.37
N GLN A 99 -6.08 10.36 -5.44
CA GLN A 99 -7.29 10.77 -6.14
C GLN A 99 -7.19 10.41 -7.61
N LYS A 100 -8.30 9.93 -8.16
CA LYS A 100 -8.41 9.63 -9.59
C LYS A 100 -9.15 10.77 -10.27
N ARG A 101 -8.79 11.06 -11.53
CA ARG A 101 -9.49 12.08 -12.30
C ARG A 101 -10.80 11.50 -12.82
N GLU A 102 -11.88 12.21 -12.56
CA GLU A 102 -13.21 11.85 -13.05
C GLU A 102 -13.36 12.20 -14.54
N PRO A 103 -14.34 11.59 -15.24
CA PRO A 103 -14.57 11.89 -16.66
C PRO A 103 -14.79 13.38 -16.95
N ASN A 104 -15.35 14.14 -16.00
CA ASN A 104 -15.58 15.57 -16.15
C ASN A 104 -14.33 16.42 -15.87
N GLY A 105 -13.18 15.78 -15.60
CA GLY A 105 -11.91 16.46 -15.36
C GLY A 105 -11.63 16.83 -13.91
N SER A 106 -12.60 16.68 -13.02
CA SER A 106 -12.38 16.96 -11.60
C SER A 106 -11.67 15.81 -10.90
N TRP A 107 -11.07 16.08 -9.75
CA TRP A 107 -10.48 15.04 -8.91
C TRP A 107 -11.56 14.38 -8.07
N GLY A 108 -11.54 13.05 -8.03
CA GLY A 108 -12.47 12.27 -7.22
C GLY A 108 -12.14 12.35 -5.73
N THR A 109 -12.95 11.68 -4.93
CA THR A 109 -12.75 11.59 -3.48
C THR A 109 -11.41 10.89 -3.20
N PRO A 110 -10.59 11.42 -2.28
CA PRO A 110 -9.36 10.74 -1.91
C PRO A 110 -9.62 9.34 -1.35
N ALA A 111 -8.77 8.40 -1.72
CA ALA A 111 -8.87 7.03 -1.22
C ALA A 111 -8.68 6.99 0.29
N ASP A 112 -9.53 6.23 0.97
CA ASP A 112 -9.48 6.05 2.41
C ASP A 112 -9.14 4.59 2.72
N PRO A 113 -7.90 4.30 3.15
CA PRO A 113 -7.51 2.92 3.44
C PRO A 113 -8.40 2.22 4.47
N ALA A 114 -8.95 2.96 5.44
CA ALA A 114 -9.80 2.37 6.47
C ALA A 114 -11.04 1.68 5.91
N GLU A 115 -11.55 2.15 4.77
CA GLU A 115 -12.76 1.58 4.15
C GLU A 115 -12.48 0.27 3.45
N GLN A 116 -11.24 0.04 3.02
CA GLN A 116 -10.90 -1.10 2.17
C GLN A 116 -9.83 -2.00 2.77
N ARG A 117 -9.61 -1.88 4.07
CA ARG A 117 -8.51 -2.53 4.75
C ARG A 117 -8.95 -3.79 5.49
N ARG A 118 -8.07 -4.76 5.51
CA ARG A 118 -8.14 -5.88 6.43
C ARG A 118 -6.77 -6.06 7.08
N VAL A 119 -6.71 -6.83 8.15
CA VAL A 119 -5.44 -7.10 8.83
C VAL A 119 -5.07 -8.57 8.62
N VAL A 120 -3.84 -8.82 8.17
CA VAL A 120 -3.33 -10.18 8.01
C VAL A 120 -2.21 -10.41 9.01
N GLY A 121 -2.14 -11.63 9.54
CA GLY A 121 -1.07 -12.03 10.45
C GLY A 121 0.09 -12.62 9.68
N ILE A 122 1.31 -12.18 9.98
CA ILE A 122 2.51 -12.82 9.51
C ILE A 122 3.50 -12.87 10.67
N GLU A 123 3.90 -14.06 11.07
CA GLU A 123 4.66 -14.31 12.30
C GLU A 123 3.94 -13.66 13.48
N ASP A 124 4.58 -12.76 14.19
CA ASP A 124 3.98 -12.07 15.34
C ASP A 124 3.41 -10.70 14.96
N LEU A 125 3.37 -10.37 13.66
CA LEU A 125 2.91 -9.07 13.17
C LEU A 125 1.46 -9.12 12.71
N ALA A 126 0.75 -8.02 12.93
CA ALA A 126 -0.58 -7.76 12.37
C ALA A 126 -0.41 -6.62 11.36
N VAL A 127 -0.55 -6.93 10.07
CA VAL A 127 -0.23 -6.01 8.98
C VAL A 127 -1.51 -5.61 8.26
N PRO A 128 -1.83 -4.31 8.16
CA PRO A 128 -3.00 -3.88 7.40
C PRO A 128 -2.70 -3.92 5.91
N VAL A 129 -3.64 -4.46 5.14
CA VAL A 129 -3.53 -4.57 3.68
C VAL A 129 -4.86 -4.17 3.05
N LEU A 130 -4.81 -3.58 1.85
CA LEU A 130 -6.02 -3.34 1.08
C LEU A 130 -6.55 -4.68 0.57
N THR A 131 -7.87 -4.86 0.62
CA THR A 131 -8.47 -6.15 0.23
C THR A 131 -8.21 -6.46 -1.22
N LEU A 132 -8.11 -7.76 -1.55
CA LEU A 132 -7.93 -8.19 -2.93
C LEU A 132 -9.10 -7.76 -3.81
N GLU A 133 -10.32 -7.76 -3.25
CA GLU A 133 -11.52 -7.32 -3.96
C GLU A 133 -11.40 -5.87 -4.43
N TYR A 134 -10.97 -4.99 -3.54
CA TYR A 134 -10.76 -3.58 -3.86
C TYR A 134 -9.63 -3.41 -4.88
N GLU A 135 -8.52 -4.10 -4.64
CA GLU A 135 -7.34 -4.01 -5.51
C GLU A 135 -7.62 -4.53 -6.91
N ALA A 136 -8.43 -5.59 -7.04
CA ALA A 136 -8.79 -6.12 -8.35
C ALA A 136 -9.54 -5.09 -9.19
N VAL A 137 -10.49 -4.38 -8.58
CA VAL A 137 -11.21 -3.32 -9.27
C VAL A 137 -10.28 -2.18 -9.64
N ALA A 138 -9.41 -1.76 -8.70
CA ALA A 138 -8.48 -0.67 -8.95
C ALA A 138 -7.49 -0.99 -10.08
N TYR A 139 -6.95 -2.20 -10.11
CA TYR A 139 -6.02 -2.62 -11.15
C TYR A 139 -6.70 -2.72 -12.50
N ALA A 140 -7.96 -3.19 -12.56
CA ALA A 140 -8.71 -3.22 -13.81
C ALA A 140 -8.95 -1.80 -14.34
N GLU A 141 -9.25 -0.86 -13.46
CA GLU A 141 -9.50 0.54 -13.85
C GLU A 141 -8.29 1.21 -14.49
N ILE A 142 -7.08 0.82 -14.10
CA ILE A 142 -5.85 1.37 -14.69
C ILE A 142 -5.33 0.52 -15.84
N GLY A 143 -6.10 -0.46 -16.31
CA GLY A 143 -5.75 -1.28 -17.46
C GLY A 143 -4.87 -2.47 -17.19
N ARG A 144 -4.57 -2.78 -15.93
CA ARG A 144 -3.75 -3.93 -15.56
C ARG A 144 -4.64 -5.16 -15.35
N HIS A 145 -5.26 -5.59 -16.44
CA HIS A 145 -6.31 -6.63 -16.41
C HIS A 145 -5.79 -8.00 -16.00
N GLU A 146 -4.56 -8.35 -16.39
CA GLU A 146 -3.98 -9.64 -16.03
C GLU A 146 -3.78 -9.76 -14.52
N ARG A 147 -3.22 -8.73 -13.90
CA ARG A 147 -3.06 -8.70 -12.44
C ARG A 147 -4.43 -8.67 -11.75
N ALA A 148 -5.38 -7.89 -12.26
CA ALA A 148 -6.73 -7.84 -11.70
C ALA A 148 -7.39 -9.22 -11.68
N GLU A 149 -7.23 -9.99 -12.76
CA GLU A 149 -7.78 -11.34 -12.84
C GLU A 149 -7.11 -12.26 -11.83
N LEU A 150 -5.79 -12.19 -11.71
CA LEU A 150 -5.05 -12.97 -10.73
C LEU A 150 -5.53 -12.67 -9.30
N LEU A 151 -5.75 -11.40 -9.00
CA LEU A 151 -6.27 -11.01 -7.68
C LEU A 151 -7.67 -11.59 -7.44
N ARG A 152 -8.54 -11.53 -8.45
CA ARG A 152 -9.90 -12.09 -8.35
C ARG A 152 -9.87 -13.58 -8.06
N GLU A 153 -8.93 -14.31 -8.65
CA GLU A 153 -8.80 -15.75 -8.42
C GLU A 153 -8.47 -16.09 -6.97
N HIS A 154 -7.90 -15.15 -6.23
CA HIS A 154 -7.48 -15.37 -4.84
C HIS A 154 -8.39 -14.68 -3.82
N CYS A 155 -9.42 -13.97 -4.27
CA CYS A 155 -10.37 -13.34 -3.37
C CYS A 155 -11.11 -14.38 -2.53
N GLY A 156 -11.27 -14.09 -1.23
CA GLY A 156 -12.01 -14.94 -0.32
C GLY A 156 -11.30 -16.20 0.11
N ARG A 157 -10.06 -16.42 -0.32
CA ARG A 157 -9.28 -17.58 0.10
C ARG A 157 -8.66 -17.32 1.47
N PRO A 158 -8.55 -18.36 2.32
CA PRO A 158 -7.87 -18.20 3.60
C PRO A 158 -6.37 -17.94 3.40
N HIS A 159 -5.76 -17.22 4.34
CA HIS A 159 -4.32 -17.02 4.33
C HIS A 159 -3.67 -17.89 5.36
N LEU A 160 -2.39 -18.02 5.21
CA LEU A 160 -1.58 -18.73 6.20
C LEU A 160 -1.16 -17.78 7.31
#